data_9a20b0ec4d11cdf9cd793150ddf7e493
#
_entry.id   9a20b0ec4d11cdf9cd793150ddf7e493
#
_cell.length_a   1.000
_cell.length_b   1.000
_cell.length_c   1.000
_cell.angle_alpha   90.00
_cell.angle_beta   90.00
_cell.angle_gamma   90.00
#
_symmetry.space_group_name_H-M   'P 1'
#
loop_
_entity.id
_entity.type
_entity.pdbx_description
1 polymer ?
#
loop_
_entity_poly.entity_id
_entity_poly.type
_entity_poly.pdbx_seq_one_letter_code
_entity_poly.pdbx_strand_id
1 'polypeptide(L)'
;MRAIITITLMLVTFARLGAAEEKPVVPVHPVATYSIVAYDTLTGEFGAAVQSHYFKVADVIWLEPGIGAVATQSLVDFAYGPLGLEMMKKGKSAKLALEGLLASDPDNQVRQVAMIDRNLVIAAHTGAKCIAEAGHQIGKNYSVQANLMRNNTVWGAMAKAFEETPGDIAEKMMAALEAAENQGGDIRGMQSAAMVVVTGKPTGLPWRDRTVDIRVDDSPQPLVELRRLLNISRAYRHMDKGDEFITAKDFEKANAEYARAAELAPGNPEILFWHAVTLVTAGEIERSLPIFKEVFQADSSWRALVPRLVNSDLLPDDKKLIERIMGQ
;
A
#
# COMPACT_ATOMS: atom_id res chain seq x y z
N MET A 1 57.08 23.55 66.47
CA MET A 1 57.24 23.20 65.08
C MET A 1 55.87 22.78 64.55
N ARG A 2 55.19 23.63 63.79
CA ARG A 2 53.88 23.36 63.12
C ARG A 2 54.18 23.09 61.66
N ALA A 3 53.89 21.90 61.17
CA ALA A 3 54.03 21.52 59.78
C ALA A 3 52.77 21.99 59.02
N ILE A 4 52.94 22.82 58.00
CA ILE A 4 51.90 23.25 57.08
C ILE A 4 51.90 22.25 55.92
N ILE A 5 50.79 21.53 55.79
CA ILE A 5 50.55 20.63 54.65
C ILE A 5 49.82 21.46 53.57
N THR A 6 50.52 21.73 52.47
CA THR A 6 49.90 22.39 51.28
C THR A 6 49.30 21.32 50.39
N ILE A 7 47.98 21.28 50.27
CA ILE A 7 47.23 20.44 49.33
C ILE A 7 47.13 21.16 48.00
N THR A 8 47.85 20.68 47.00
CA THR A 8 47.74 21.16 45.61
C THR A 8 46.53 20.48 44.92
N LEU A 9 45.48 21.23 44.70
CA LEU A 9 44.28 20.78 43.97
C LEU A 9 44.59 20.81 42.47
N MET A 10 44.74 19.63 41.86
CA MET A 10 44.95 19.49 40.43
C MET A 10 43.59 19.44 39.72
N LEU A 11 43.19 20.56 39.07
CA LEU A 11 42.00 20.63 38.25
C LEU A 11 42.24 19.86 36.93
N VAL A 12 41.68 18.68 36.78
CA VAL A 12 41.64 17.94 35.51
C VAL A 12 40.46 18.44 34.71
N THR A 13 40.71 19.32 33.75
CA THR A 13 39.73 19.74 32.75
C THR A 13 39.55 18.62 31.72
N PHE A 14 38.44 17.87 31.80
CA PHE A 14 38.01 16.99 30.73
C PHE A 14 37.49 17.85 29.58
N ALA A 15 38.31 18.06 28.55
CA ALA A 15 37.85 18.52 27.26
C ALA A 15 37.01 17.39 26.64
N ARG A 16 35.67 17.49 26.68
CA ARG A 16 34.81 16.69 25.83
C ARG A 16 35.08 17.12 24.38
N LEU A 17 35.90 16.33 23.67
CA LEU A 17 35.84 16.36 22.21
C LEU A 17 34.42 15.88 21.84
N GLY A 18 33.55 16.83 21.50
CA GLY A 18 32.29 16.50 20.81
C GLY A 18 32.68 15.88 19.47
N ALA A 19 32.51 14.56 19.37
CA ALA A 19 32.44 13.94 18.05
C ALA A 19 31.32 14.65 17.31
N ALA A 20 31.65 15.39 16.24
CA ALA A 20 30.64 15.87 15.32
C ALA A 20 29.88 14.63 14.83
N GLU A 21 28.57 14.58 15.12
CA GLU A 21 27.72 13.57 14.50
C GLU A 21 27.86 13.75 12.99
N GLU A 22 28.55 12.82 12.34
CA GLU A 22 28.57 12.75 10.89
C GLU A 22 27.11 12.57 10.45
N LYS A 23 26.54 13.60 9.84
CA LYS A 23 25.23 13.48 9.21
C LYS A 23 25.34 12.40 8.14
N PRO A 24 24.44 11.41 8.15
CA PRO A 24 24.46 10.38 7.12
C PRO A 24 24.42 11.05 5.74
N VAL A 25 25.37 10.68 4.87
CA VAL A 25 25.38 11.14 3.48
C VAL A 25 24.17 10.51 2.80
N VAL A 26 23.15 11.32 2.53
CA VAL A 26 21.98 10.87 1.77
C VAL A 26 22.39 10.83 0.30
N PRO A 27 22.35 9.67 -0.37
CA PRO A 27 22.68 9.59 -1.79
C PRO A 27 21.75 10.48 -2.61
N VAL A 28 22.33 11.32 -3.46
CA VAL A 28 21.56 12.21 -4.36
C VAL A 28 21.14 11.43 -5.59
N HIS A 29 20.15 10.54 -5.46
CA HIS A 29 19.52 9.91 -6.62
C HIS A 29 18.11 10.48 -6.82
N PRO A 30 17.79 10.95 -8.05
CA PRO A 30 16.44 11.39 -8.35
C PRO A 30 15.49 10.19 -8.35
N VAL A 31 14.51 10.21 -7.46
CA VAL A 31 13.34 9.33 -7.50
C VAL A 31 12.26 10.06 -8.30
N ALA A 32 12.48 10.14 -9.61
CA ALA A 32 11.51 10.70 -10.53
C ALA A 32 10.29 9.78 -10.58
N THR A 33 9.11 10.37 -10.45
CA THR A 33 7.96 9.63 -9.98
C THR A 33 6.68 10.37 -10.33
N TYR A 34 5.60 9.64 -10.49
CA TYR A 34 4.28 10.19 -10.33
C TYR A 34 3.53 9.44 -9.22
N SER A 35 2.82 10.18 -8.40
CA SER A 35 2.12 9.64 -7.23
C SER A 35 0.82 10.37 -6.93
N ILE A 36 0.01 9.77 -6.09
CA ILE A 36 -1.22 10.33 -5.56
C ILE A 36 -1.32 10.04 -4.06
N VAL A 37 -1.80 11.01 -3.28
CA VAL A 37 -2.34 10.81 -1.94
C VAL A 37 -3.82 11.19 -1.98
N ALA A 38 -4.68 10.38 -1.36
CA ALA A 38 -6.13 10.57 -1.46
C ALA A 38 -6.85 10.15 -0.18
N TYR A 39 -8.09 10.62 -0.04
CA TYR A 39 -9.02 10.26 1.02
C TYR A 39 -10.38 9.92 0.42
N ASP A 40 -10.97 8.81 0.87
CA ASP A 40 -12.34 8.45 0.51
C ASP A 40 -13.33 9.03 1.53
N THR A 41 -14.19 9.94 1.07
CA THR A 41 -15.18 10.60 1.94
C THR A 41 -16.33 9.70 2.35
N LEU A 42 -16.51 8.53 1.71
CA LEU A 42 -17.55 7.56 2.03
C LEU A 42 -17.09 6.56 3.09
N THR A 43 -15.89 6.01 2.92
CA THR A 43 -15.34 4.98 3.83
C THR A 43 -14.44 5.56 4.91
N GLY A 44 -13.91 6.78 4.69
CA GLY A 44 -12.93 7.41 5.56
C GLY A 44 -11.49 6.90 5.33
N GLU A 45 -11.26 6.04 4.33
CA GLU A 45 -9.95 5.47 4.05
C GLU A 45 -8.98 6.51 3.49
N PHE A 46 -7.69 6.35 3.85
CA PHE A 46 -6.59 7.05 3.19
C PHE A 46 -5.90 6.12 2.21
N GLY A 47 -5.53 6.68 1.06
CA GLY A 47 -4.79 5.97 0.04
C GLY A 47 -3.56 6.72 -0.42
N ALA A 48 -2.53 5.99 -0.83
CA ALA A 48 -1.44 6.51 -1.63
C ALA A 48 -1.02 5.47 -2.67
N ALA A 49 -0.70 5.95 -3.88
CA ALA A 49 -0.19 5.11 -4.95
C ALA A 49 0.92 5.83 -5.71
N VAL A 50 1.86 5.06 -6.26
CA VAL A 50 3.08 5.59 -6.86
C VAL A 50 3.62 4.67 -7.93
N GLN A 51 4.24 5.26 -8.96
CA GLN A 51 5.07 4.59 -9.97
C GLN A 51 6.35 5.37 -10.20
N SER A 52 7.45 4.66 -10.49
CA SER A 52 8.75 5.27 -10.78
C SER A 52 9.63 4.34 -11.61
N HIS A 53 10.58 4.95 -12.35
CA HIS A 53 11.76 4.24 -12.81
C HIS A 53 12.84 4.22 -11.73
N TYR A 54 12.49 3.56 -10.62
CA TYR A 54 13.31 3.41 -9.43
C TYR A 54 13.00 2.07 -8.78
N PHE A 55 14.01 1.34 -8.31
CA PHE A 55 13.81 0.07 -7.64
C PHE A 55 13.07 0.27 -6.31
N LYS A 56 11.97 -0.48 -6.10
CA LYS A 56 11.24 -0.51 -4.83
C LYS A 56 10.67 0.86 -4.40
N VAL A 57 9.91 1.51 -5.29
CA VAL A 57 9.35 2.85 -5.04
C VAL A 57 8.37 2.93 -3.86
N ALA A 58 7.91 1.81 -3.33
CA ALA A 58 7.01 1.77 -2.17
C ALA A 58 7.54 2.57 -0.96
N ASP A 59 8.85 2.72 -0.84
CA ASP A 59 9.50 3.41 0.27
C ASP A 59 9.28 4.94 0.27
N VAL A 60 8.59 5.51 -0.75
CA VAL A 60 8.30 6.95 -0.82
C VAL A 60 6.88 7.33 -0.42
N ILE A 61 6.06 6.36 0.01
CA ILE A 61 4.70 6.60 0.48
C ILE A 61 4.51 6.09 1.91
N TRP A 62 3.85 6.90 2.75
CA TRP A 62 3.56 6.58 4.15
C TRP A 62 2.11 6.87 4.48
N LEU A 63 1.48 5.96 5.21
CA LEU A 63 0.11 6.09 5.66
C LEU A 63 -0.02 5.61 7.10
N GLU A 64 -0.84 6.30 7.87
CA GLU A 64 -1.22 5.86 9.23
C GLU A 64 -2.75 5.95 9.38
N PRO A 65 -3.43 4.87 9.80
CA PRO A 65 -4.88 4.84 9.99
C PRO A 65 -5.37 5.96 10.88
N GLY A 66 -6.38 6.72 10.40
CA GLY A 66 -6.96 7.82 11.13
C GLY A 66 -6.08 9.07 11.29
N ILE A 67 -4.91 9.10 10.67
CA ILE A 67 -3.99 10.25 10.70
C ILE A 67 -3.88 10.89 9.32
N GLY A 68 -3.47 10.13 8.30
CA GLY A 68 -3.28 10.68 6.97
C GLY A 68 -2.34 9.88 6.08
N ALA A 69 -1.97 10.50 4.95
CA ALA A 69 -1.03 9.96 3.98
C ALA A 69 0.01 11.01 3.57
N VAL A 70 1.22 10.55 3.26
CA VAL A 70 2.35 11.35 2.77
C VAL A 70 2.99 10.65 1.58
N ALA A 71 3.33 11.40 0.54
CA ALA A 71 4.21 10.97 -0.54
C ALA A 71 5.36 11.98 -0.67
N THR A 72 6.62 11.49 -0.77
CA THR A 72 7.80 12.34 -1.01
C THR A 72 8.62 11.75 -2.14
N GLN A 73 9.09 12.58 -3.05
CA GLN A 73 9.72 12.16 -4.30
C GLN A 73 10.65 13.24 -4.87
N SER A 74 11.14 13.08 -6.11
CA SER A 74 12.17 13.90 -6.76
C SER A 74 13.56 13.61 -6.17
N LEU A 75 14.37 14.58 -5.74
CA LEU A 75 15.51 14.28 -4.88
C LEU A 75 14.93 14.05 -3.48
N VAL A 76 14.64 12.79 -3.19
CA VAL A 76 13.83 12.42 -2.03
C VAL A 76 14.56 12.65 -0.70
N ASP A 77 13.82 13.18 0.28
CA ASP A 77 14.15 13.01 1.69
C ASP A 77 13.05 12.15 2.33
N PHE A 78 13.40 10.94 2.73
CA PHE A 78 12.48 9.99 3.32
C PHE A 78 11.91 10.47 4.67
N ALA A 79 12.58 11.40 5.34
CA ALA A 79 12.15 11.92 6.64
C ALA A 79 10.81 12.65 6.58
N TYR A 80 10.42 13.21 5.42
CA TYR A 80 9.12 13.85 5.26
C TYR A 80 7.93 12.92 5.55
N GLY A 81 8.08 11.63 5.25
CA GLY A 81 7.04 10.64 5.51
C GLY A 81 6.73 10.47 7.00
N PRO A 82 7.64 9.85 7.77
CA PRO A 82 7.41 9.59 9.20
C PRO A 82 7.27 10.86 10.03
N LEU A 83 8.05 11.93 9.77
CA LEU A 83 7.94 13.19 10.51
C LEU A 83 6.63 13.92 10.20
N GLY A 84 6.18 13.91 8.94
CA GLY A 84 4.88 14.47 8.54
C GLY A 84 3.72 13.79 9.26
N LEU A 85 3.70 12.45 9.26
CA LEU A 85 2.68 11.67 9.99
C LEU A 85 2.74 11.94 11.50
N GLU A 86 3.92 11.99 12.10
CA GLU A 86 4.08 12.27 13.53
C GLU A 86 3.57 13.67 13.90
N MET A 87 3.84 14.68 13.06
CA MET A 87 3.31 16.05 13.27
C MET A 87 1.78 16.07 13.14
N MET A 88 1.21 15.38 12.14
CA MET A 88 -0.24 15.27 11.98
C MET A 88 -0.87 14.50 13.14
N LYS A 89 -0.25 13.46 13.65
CA LYS A 89 -0.65 12.70 14.84
C LYS A 89 -0.71 13.58 16.10
N LYS A 90 0.24 14.51 16.23
CA LYS A 90 0.27 15.53 17.30
C LYS A 90 -0.70 16.71 17.06
N GLY A 91 -1.57 16.62 16.06
CA GLY A 91 -2.64 17.60 15.82
C GLY A 91 -2.26 18.79 14.92
N LYS A 92 -1.10 18.76 14.27
CA LYS A 92 -0.81 19.71 13.20
C LYS A 92 -1.59 19.35 11.96
N SER A 93 -2.05 20.35 11.20
CA SER A 93 -2.60 20.09 9.87
C SER A 93 -1.50 19.65 8.89
N ALA A 94 -1.86 18.94 7.82
CA ALA A 94 -0.93 18.57 6.75
C ALA A 94 -0.16 19.79 6.20
N LYS A 95 -0.83 20.94 6.10
CA LYS A 95 -0.22 22.21 5.68
C LYS A 95 0.86 22.66 6.64
N LEU A 96 0.59 22.73 7.94
CA LEU A 96 1.56 23.15 8.94
C LEU A 96 2.72 22.14 9.09
N ALA A 97 2.45 20.86 8.92
CA ALA A 97 3.47 19.81 8.92
C ALA A 97 4.43 20.01 7.74
N LEU A 98 3.90 20.15 6.53
CA LEU A 98 4.70 20.37 5.34
C LEU A 98 5.50 21.66 5.40
N GLU A 99 4.88 22.79 5.77
CA GLU A 99 5.55 24.09 5.92
C GLU A 99 6.71 24.03 6.92
N GLY A 100 6.51 23.37 8.08
CA GLY A 100 7.54 23.21 9.09
C GLY A 100 8.73 22.38 8.60
N LEU A 101 8.48 21.28 7.89
CA LEU A 101 9.54 20.44 7.32
C LEU A 101 10.30 21.15 6.22
N LEU A 102 9.60 21.83 5.30
CA LEU A 102 10.25 22.64 4.24
C LEU A 102 11.10 23.77 4.79
N ALA A 103 10.67 24.42 5.88
CA ALA A 103 11.44 25.49 6.52
C ALA A 103 12.75 25.00 7.16
N SER A 104 12.81 23.74 7.55
CA SER A 104 13.99 23.10 8.14
C SER A 104 14.92 22.42 7.13
N ASP A 105 14.46 22.23 5.88
CA ASP A 105 15.23 21.57 4.81
C ASP A 105 15.91 22.62 3.91
N PRO A 106 17.25 22.74 3.93
CA PRO A 106 17.98 23.66 3.06
C PRO A 106 17.83 23.32 1.58
N ASP A 107 17.49 22.06 1.27
CA ASP A 107 17.34 21.55 -0.09
C ASP A 107 15.88 21.47 -0.56
N ASN A 108 14.95 22.18 0.12
CA ASN A 108 13.52 22.13 -0.18
C ASN A 108 13.17 22.39 -1.66
N GLN A 109 14.02 23.14 -2.38
CA GLN A 109 13.81 23.47 -3.79
C GLN A 109 13.91 22.27 -4.75
N VAL A 110 14.48 21.16 -4.31
CA VAL A 110 14.56 19.92 -5.10
C VAL A 110 13.57 18.84 -4.61
N ARG A 111 12.77 19.14 -3.58
CA ARG A 111 11.77 18.19 -3.03
C ARG A 111 10.43 18.31 -3.74
N GLN A 112 9.74 17.17 -3.86
CA GLN A 112 8.33 17.15 -4.23
C GLN A 112 7.58 16.29 -3.21
N VAL A 113 6.65 16.90 -2.48
CA VAL A 113 5.97 16.29 -1.33
C VAL A 113 4.49 16.60 -1.38
N ALA A 114 3.65 15.63 -1.04
CA ALA A 114 2.22 15.83 -0.80
C ALA A 114 1.81 15.17 0.51
N MET A 115 0.91 15.81 1.24
CA MET A 115 0.35 15.35 2.50
C MET A 115 -1.15 15.60 2.55
N ILE A 116 -1.91 14.66 3.13
CA ILE A 116 -3.32 14.81 3.43
C ILE A 116 -3.57 14.33 4.87
N ASP A 117 -4.32 15.10 5.65
CA ASP A 117 -4.68 14.74 7.02
C ASP A 117 -6.16 14.35 7.17
N ARG A 118 -6.53 13.86 8.37
CA ARG A 118 -7.89 13.44 8.71
C ARG A 118 -8.96 14.52 8.66
N ASN A 119 -8.55 15.79 8.61
CA ASN A 119 -9.48 16.94 8.49
C ASN A 119 -9.61 17.38 7.03
N LEU A 120 -9.08 16.59 6.08
CA LEU A 120 -9.03 16.88 4.64
C LEU A 120 -8.24 18.13 4.29
N VAL A 121 -7.30 18.53 5.17
CA VAL A 121 -6.32 19.55 4.78
C VAL A 121 -5.28 18.85 3.91
N ILE A 122 -5.12 19.38 2.69
CA ILE A 122 -4.17 18.86 1.71
C ILE A 122 -3.10 19.93 1.49
N ALA A 123 -1.85 19.50 1.43
CA ALA A 123 -0.74 20.36 1.10
C ALA A 123 0.20 19.63 0.13
N ALA A 124 0.69 20.35 -0.87
CA ALA A 124 1.67 19.85 -1.81
C ALA A 124 2.74 20.90 -2.10
N HIS A 125 3.95 20.42 -2.35
CA HIS A 125 5.11 21.23 -2.72
C HIS A 125 5.79 20.59 -3.92
N THR A 126 6.07 21.40 -4.94
CA THR A 126 6.98 21.07 -6.03
C THR A 126 8.04 22.14 -6.06
N GLY A 127 9.25 21.85 -5.61
CA GLY A 127 10.36 22.78 -5.54
C GLY A 127 10.78 23.27 -6.95
N ALA A 128 11.24 24.51 -7.04
CA ALA A 128 11.57 25.13 -8.33
C ALA A 128 12.75 24.47 -9.07
N LYS A 129 13.51 23.62 -8.38
CA LYS A 129 14.63 22.84 -8.92
C LYS A 129 14.29 21.35 -9.11
N CYS A 130 13.03 20.95 -8.97
CA CYS A 130 12.60 19.61 -9.41
C CYS A 130 12.88 19.46 -10.91
N ILE A 131 13.33 18.28 -11.32
CA ILE A 131 13.65 18.04 -12.74
C ILE A 131 12.35 18.17 -13.57
N ALA A 132 12.39 19.00 -14.62
CA ALA A 132 11.26 19.22 -15.55
C ALA A 132 10.89 17.92 -16.29
N GLU A 133 9.69 17.72 -16.68
CA GLU A 133 8.43 18.36 -16.37
C GLU A 133 7.98 17.96 -14.96
N ALA A 134 7.75 18.93 -14.10
CA ALA A 134 7.37 18.72 -12.71
C ALA A 134 6.20 19.64 -12.30
N GLY A 135 5.25 19.08 -11.55
CA GLY A 135 4.09 19.81 -11.08
C GLY A 135 3.20 18.96 -10.17
N HIS A 136 2.17 19.59 -9.62
CA HIS A 136 1.13 18.93 -8.85
C HIS A 136 -0.23 19.57 -9.08
N GLN A 137 -1.29 18.85 -8.74
CA GLN A 137 -2.65 19.37 -8.70
C GLN A 137 -3.34 18.88 -7.43
N ILE A 138 -3.89 19.80 -6.65
CA ILE A 138 -4.70 19.51 -5.47
C ILE A 138 -6.17 19.55 -5.90
N GLY A 139 -6.90 18.46 -5.64
CA GLY A 139 -8.35 18.38 -5.78
C GLY A 139 -9.04 18.46 -4.42
N LYS A 140 -10.33 18.09 -4.40
CA LYS A 140 -11.15 18.19 -3.18
C LYS A 140 -10.67 17.29 -2.03
N ASN A 141 -10.21 16.09 -2.35
CA ASN A 141 -9.82 15.04 -1.39
C ASN A 141 -8.60 14.24 -1.85
N TYR A 142 -7.75 14.82 -2.69
CA TYR A 142 -6.53 14.20 -3.19
C TYR A 142 -5.50 15.24 -3.61
N SER A 143 -4.25 14.82 -3.75
CA SER A 143 -3.20 15.50 -4.49
C SER A 143 -2.49 14.52 -5.39
N VAL A 144 -2.30 14.91 -6.65
CA VAL A 144 -1.46 14.23 -7.63
C VAL A 144 -0.21 15.08 -7.89
N GLN A 145 0.94 14.44 -8.00
CA GLN A 145 2.22 15.08 -8.26
C GLN A 145 3.10 14.23 -9.15
N ALA A 146 3.90 14.88 -9.98
CA ALA A 146 4.83 14.22 -10.89
C ALA A 146 6.07 15.08 -11.13
N ASN A 147 7.21 14.46 -11.40
CA ASN A 147 8.47 15.11 -11.78
C ASN A 147 9.25 14.25 -12.76
N LEU A 148 10.06 14.87 -13.60
CA LEU A 148 10.85 14.22 -14.66
C LEU A 148 9.96 13.46 -15.66
N MET A 149 8.79 14.04 -15.95
CA MET A 149 7.84 13.45 -16.88
C MET A 149 8.22 13.76 -18.33
N ARG A 150 7.63 13.03 -19.25
CA ARG A 150 7.77 13.28 -20.70
C ARG A 150 7.15 14.61 -21.12
N ASN A 151 6.09 15.03 -20.42
CA ASN A 151 5.39 16.30 -20.65
C ASN A 151 4.60 16.77 -19.41
N ASN A 152 4.09 18.01 -19.45
CA ASN A 152 3.41 18.66 -18.34
C ASN A 152 1.90 18.36 -18.26
N THR A 153 1.37 17.43 -19.03
CA THR A 153 -0.05 17.03 -18.98
C THR A 153 -0.31 15.90 -17.97
N VAL A 154 0.74 15.27 -17.44
CA VAL A 154 0.66 14.07 -16.62
C VAL A 154 -0.22 14.26 -15.39
N TRP A 155 0.07 15.25 -14.53
CA TRP A 155 -0.71 15.45 -13.29
C TRP A 155 -2.14 15.88 -13.53
N GLY A 156 -2.40 16.64 -14.61
CA GLY A 156 -3.77 17.00 -15.03
C GLY A 156 -4.59 15.78 -15.46
N ALA A 157 -3.98 14.85 -16.20
CA ALA A 157 -4.61 13.60 -16.60
C ALA A 157 -4.87 12.67 -15.41
N MET A 158 -3.93 12.59 -14.45
CA MET A 158 -4.11 11.85 -13.19
C MET A 158 -5.31 12.37 -12.40
N ALA A 159 -5.40 13.70 -12.25
CA ALA A 159 -6.48 14.34 -11.53
C ALA A 159 -7.85 14.03 -12.17
N LYS A 160 -7.95 14.20 -13.49
CA LYS A 160 -9.15 13.89 -14.25
C LYS A 160 -9.57 12.43 -14.09
N ALA A 161 -8.65 11.50 -14.25
CA ALA A 161 -8.92 10.07 -14.13
C ALA A 161 -9.40 9.71 -12.71
N PHE A 162 -8.77 10.26 -11.67
CA PHE A 162 -9.20 10.04 -10.28
C PHE A 162 -10.62 10.52 -10.03
N GLU A 163 -11.01 11.67 -10.57
CA GLU A 163 -12.34 12.28 -10.39
C GLU A 163 -13.43 11.53 -11.17
N GLU A 164 -13.15 11.10 -12.40
CA GLU A 164 -14.12 10.51 -13.32
C GLU A 164 -14.30 9.00 -13.15
N THR A 165 -13.33 8.30 -12.54
CA THR A 165 -13.39 6.84 -12.39
C THR A 165 -14.36 6.46 -11.28
N PRO A 166 -15.36 5.58 -11.55
CA PRO A 166 -16.22 5.03 -10.50
C PRO A 166 -15.48 3.96 -9.70
N GLY A 167 -15.97 3.67 -8.48
CA GLY A 167 -15.44 2.61 -7.64
C GLY A 167 -14.80 3.12 -6.35
N ASP A 168 -14.06 2.24 -5.70
CA ASP A 168 -13.36 2.53 -4.45
C ASP A 168 -12.10 3.39 -4.67
N ILE A 169 -11.50 3.85 -3.58
CA ILE A 169 -10.30 4.70 -3.64
C ILE A 169 -9.14 4.02 -4.38
N ALA A 170 -8.98 2.70 -4.23
CA ALA A 170 -7.91 1.95 -4.89
C ALA A 170 -8.09 1.92 -6.42
N GLU A 171 -9.35 1.76 -6.90
CA GLU A 171 -9.66 1.81 -8.33
C GLU A 171 -9.35 3.18 -8.92
N LYS A 172 -9.79 4.24 -8.25
CA LYS A 172 -9.54 5.63 -8.67
C LYS A 172 -8.05 5.97 -8.71
N MET A 173 -7.29 5.52 -7.71
CA MET A 173 -5.83 5.73 -7.68
C MET A 173 -5.13 4.92 -8.79
N MET A 174 -5.59 3.69 -9.06
CA MET A 174 -5.02 2.90 -10.15
C MET A 174 -5.26 3.57 -11.50
N ALA A 175 -6.48 4.06 -11.74
CA ALA A 175 -6.80 4.81 -12.96
C ALA A 175 -5.95 6.09 -13.09
N ALA A 176 -5.67 6.78 -12.00
CA ALA A 176 -4.78 7.94 -12.01
C ALA A 176 -3.34 7.57 -12.45
N LEU A 177 -2.78 6.46 -11.94
CA LEU A 177 -1.45 6.00 -12.37
C LEU A 177 -1.44 5.57 -13.85
N GLU A 178 -2.46 4.86 -14.30
CA GLU A 178 -2.61 4.46 -15.71
C GLU A 178 -2.77 5.68 -16.64
N ALA A 179 -3.49 6.71 -16.21
CA ALA A 179 -3.63 7.96 -16.95
C ALA A 179 -2.30 8.72 -17.07
N ALA A 180 -1.46 8.68 -16.02
CA ALA A 180 -0.12 9.25 -16.06
C ALA A 180 0.73 8.59 -17.14
N GLU A 181 0.74 7.25 -17.18
CA GLU A 181 1.50 6.49 -18.17
C GLU A 181 0.99 6.72 -19.60
N ASN A 182 -0.34 6.80 -19.78
CA ASN A 182 -0.96 7.13 -21.07
C ASN A 182 -0.60 8.53 -21.58
N GLN A 183 -0.16 9.45 -20.71
CA GLN A 183 0.41 10.76 -21.08
C GLN A 183 1.93 10.70 -21.34
N GLY A 184 2.52 9.50 -21.32
CA GLY A 184 3.94 9.28 -21.56
C GLY A 184 4.79 9.10 -20.31
N GLY A 185 4.21 9.27 -19.11
CA GLY A 185 4.81 8.92 -17.82
C GLY A 185 6.21 9.47 -17.57
N ASP A 186 7.00 8.73 -16.83
CA ASP A 186 8.42 9.01 -16.55
C ASP A 186 9.24 8.91 -17.86
N ILE A 187 10.04 9.93 -18.16
CA ILE A 187 10.84 9.98 -19.40
C ILE A 187 11.83 8.81 -19.52
N ARG A 188 12.21 8.19 -18.41
CA ARG A 188 13.09 7.02 -18.36
C ARG A 188 12.37 5.69 -18.57
N GLY A 189 11.03 5.68 -18.49
CA GLY A 189 10.17 4.49 -18.52
C GLY A 189 9.71 4.05 -17.12
N MET A 190 9.27 2.81 -17.01
CA MET A 190 8.73 2.22 -15.78
C MET A 190 9.70 1.22 -15.15
N GLN A 191 9.62 1.02 -13.82
CA GLN A 191 10.34 -0.05 -13.13
C GLN A 191 9.56 -0.62 -11.96
N SER A 192 8.98 0.20 -11.09
CA SER A 192 8.26 -0.24 -9.90
C SER A 192 6.98 0.54 -9.67
N ALA A 193 6.03 -0.04 -8.93
CA ALA A 193 4.80 0.62 -8.54
C ALA A 193 4.31 0.08 -7.20
N ALA A 194 3.57 0.90 -6.45
CA ALA A 194 2.98 0.49 -5.18
C ALA A 194 1.66 1.21 -4.92
N MET A 195 0.81 0.58 -4.12
CA MET A 195 -0.43 1.14 -3.63
C MET A 195 -0.70 0.66 -2.22
N VAL A 196 -1.01 1.61 -1.34
CA VAL A 196 -1.41 1.33 0.04
C VAL A 196 -2.73 2.06 0.32
N VAL A 197 -3.67 1.36 0.95
CA VAL A 197 -4.91 1.94 1.50
C VAL A 197 -5.02 1.52 2.96
N VAL A 198 -5.32 2.48 3.82
CA VAL A 198 -5.51 2.24 5.25
C VAL A 198 -6.88 2.72 5.71
N THR A 199 -7.41 2.08 6.74
CA THR A 199 -8.70 2.44 7.35
C THR A 199 -8.72 3.88 7.87
N GLY A 200 -9.87 4.52 7.82
CA GLY A 200 -10.09 5.88 8.33
C GLY A 200 -9.99 6.00 9.85
N LYS A 201 -10.06 4.87 10.57
CA LYS A 201 -9.88 4.79 12.01
C LYS A 201 -9.14 3.49 12.34
N PRO A 202 -8.18 3.53 13.29
CA PRO A 202 -7.54 2.31 13.77
C PRO A 202 -8.59 1.32 14.29
N THR A 203 -8.53 0.06 13.86
CA THR A 203 -9.44 -1.01 14.30
C THR A 203 -9.02 -1.60 15.65
N GLY A 204 -7.82 -1.30 16.14
CA GLY A 204 -7.17 -1.96 17.26
C GLY A 204 -6.49 -3.28 16.86
N LEU A 205 -6.58 -3.67 15.60
CA LEU A 205 -5.96 -4.84 15.00
C LEU A 205 -5.08 -4.38 13.83
N PRO A 206 -3.81 -4.03 14.06
CA PRO A 206 -2.96 -3.38 13.04
C PRO A 206 -2.87 -4.12 11.69
N TRP A 207 -3.01 -5.46 11.70
CA TRP A 207 -3.03 -6.28 10.49
C TRP A 207 -4.32 -6.14 9.66
N ARG A 208 -5.41 -5.56 10.23
CA ARG A 208 -6.66 -5.24 9.52
C ARG A 208 -6.71 -3.79 9.05
N ASP A 209 -5.80 -2.94 9.52
CA ASP A 209 -5.83 -1.51 9.22
C ASP A 209 -5.31 -1.18 7.81
N ARG A 210 -4.59 -2.09 7.17
CA ARG A 210 -4.18 -1.99 5.77
C ARG A 210 -5.13 -2.79 4.90
N THR A 211 -6.05 -2.11 4.21
CA THR A 211 -7.05 -2.75 3.35
C THR A 211 -6.50 -3.06 1.95
N VAL A 212 -5.46 -2.35 1.52
CA VAL A 212 -4.63 -2.67 0.35
C VAL A 212 -3.18 -2.39 0.72
N ASP A 213 -2.28 -3.34 0.44
CA ASP A 213 -0.83 -3.17 0.57
C ASP A 213 -0.17 -4.05 -0.49
N ILE A 214 0.03 -3.48 -1.68
CA ILE A 214 0.52 -4.18 -2.86
C ILE A 214 1.65 -3.39 -3.50
N ARG A 215 2.66 -4.12 -4.01
CA ARG A 215 3.80 -3.51 -4.69
C ARG A 215 4.41 -4.43 -5.72
N VAL A 216 5.03 -3.79 -6.69
CA VAL A 216 5.88 -4.40 -7.72
C VAL A 216 7.21 -3.69 -7.64
N ASP A 217 8.23 -4.37 -7.14
CA ASP A 217 9.53 -3.75 -6.84
C ASP A 217 10.42 -3.61 -8.09
N ASP A 218 10.25 -4.50 -9.08
CA ASP A 218 10.99 -4.48 -10.35
C ASP A 218 10.20 -5.21 -11.45
N SER A 219 9.80 -4.50 -12.49
CA SER A 219 9.10 -5.06 -13.66
C SER A 219 9.15 -4.08 -14.82
N PRO A 220 9.24 -4.53 -16.06
CA PRO A 220 9.07 -3.66 -17.23
C PRO A 220 7.63 -3.16 -17.43
N GLN A 221 6.65 -3.78 -16.76
CA GLN A 221 5.23 -3.41 -16.83
C GLN A 221 4.60 -3.37 -15.41
N PRO A 222 5.10 -2.51 -14.49
CA PRO A 222 4.70 -2.56 -13.10
C PRO A 222 3.23 -2.21 -12.88
N LEU A 223 2.61 -1.37 -13.72
CA LEU A 223 1.20 -1.02 -13.59
C LEU A 223 0.27 -2.17 -13.99
N VAL A 224 0.63 -2.94 -15.02
CA VAL A 224 -0.13 -4.16 -15.41
C VAL A 224 -0.11 -5.17 -14.26
N GLU A 225 1.05 -5.36 -13.66
CA GLU A 225 1.22 -6.26 -12.52
C GLU A 225 0.52 -5.72 -11.26
N LEU A 226 0.62 -4.43 -10.98
CA LEU A 226 -0.07 -3.79 -9.86
C LEU A 226 -1.59 -3.93 -9.98
N ARG A 227 -2.15 -3.76 -11.20
CA ARG A 227 -3.57 -4.01 -11.49
C ARG A 227 -3.96 -5.45 -11.20
N ARG A 228 -3.15 -6.40 -11.64
CA ARG A 228 -3.36 -7.84 -11.37
C ARG A 228 -3.35 -8.10 -9.86
N LEU A 229 -2.37 -7.56 -9.13
CA LEU A 229 -2.27 -7.70 -7.68
C LEU A 229 -3.44 -7.05 -6.94
N LEU A 230 -3.96 -5.92 -7.43
CA LEU A 230 -5.15 -5.27 -6.85
C LEU A 230 -6.38 -6.19 -6.94
N ASN A 231 -6.59 -6.84 -8.08
CA ASN A 231 -7.69 -7.80 -8.25
C ASN A 231 -7.52 -9.02 -7.34
N ILE A 232 -6.30 -9.57 -7.23
CA ILE A 232 -5.99 -10.65 -6.30
C ILE A 232 -6.24 -10.21 -4.85
N SER A 233 -5.75 -9.04 -4.43
CA SER A 233 -5.99 -8.52 -3.08
C SER A 233 -7.48 -8.40 -2.75
N ARG A 234 -8.30 -7.97 -3.72
CA ARG A 234 -9.76 -7.94 -3.58
C ARG A 234 -10.36 -9.33 -3.46
N ALA A 235 -9.88 -10.28 -4.29
CA ALA A 235 -10.35 -11.66 -4.25
C ALA A 235 -10.10 -12.31 -2.88
N TYR A 236 -8.90 -12.15 -2.33
CA TYR A 236 -8.58 -12.67 -0.98
C TYR A 236 -9.41 -12.00 0.12
N ARG A 237 -9.71 -10.71 0.02
CA ARG A 237 -10.64 -10.06 0.97
C ARG A 237 -12.07 -10.61 0.91
N HIS A 238 -12.54 -11.01 -0.27
CA HIS A 238 -13.81 -11.70 -0.39
C HIS A 238 -13.73 -13.11 0.20
N MET A 239 -12.63 -13.82 -0.01
CA MET A 239 -12.38 -15.12 0.61
C MET A 239 -12.39 -15.03 2.15
N ASP A 240 -11.67 -14.06 2.74
CA ASP A 240 -11.66 -13.82 4.20
C ASP A 240 -13.07 -13.57 4.76
N LYS A 241 -13.91 -12.80 4.04
CA LYS A 241 -15.33 -12.62 4.41
C LYS A 241 -16.12 -13.90 4.29
N GLY A 242 -15.85 -14.71 3.28
CA GLY A 242 -16.43 -16.05 3.13
C GLY A 242 -16.14 -16.90 4.35
N ASP A 243 -14.89 -16.92 4.84
CA ASP A 243 -14.48 -17.64 6.06
C ASP A 243 -15.18 -17.13 7.32
N GLU A 244 -15.35 -15.80 7.44
CA GLU A 244 -16.12 -15.21 8.54
C GLU A 244 -17.58 -15.71 8.52
N PHE A 245 -18.22 -15.79 7.35
CA PHE A 245 -19.57 -16.31 7.22
C PHE A 245 -19.66 -17.84 7.44
N ILE A 246 -18.65 -18.63 7.06
CA ILE A 246 -18.55 -20.05 7.44
C ILE A 246 -18.56 -20.20 8.96
N THR A 247 -17.71 -19.43 9.64
CA THR A 247 -17.63 -19.45 11.09
C THR A 247 -18.96 -19.07 11.75
N ALA A 248 -19.71 -18.16 11.13
CA ALA A 248 -21.07 -17.76 11.56
C ALA A 248 -22.16 -18.76 11.11
N LYS A 249 -21.82 -19.80 10.35
CA LYS A 249 -22.74 -20.79 9.73
C LYS A 249 -23.74 -20.18 8.75
N ASP A 250 -23.41 -19.03 8.15
CA ASP A 250 -24.17 -18.38 7.07
C ASP A 250 -23.59 -18.81 5.71
N PHE A 251 -23.87 -20.05 5.31
CA PHE A 251 -23.28 -20.65 4.12
C PHE A 251 -23.73 -19.99 2.81
N GLU A 252 -24.91 -19.37 2.78
CA GLU A 252 -25.39 -18.64 1.59
C GLU A 252 -24.50 -17.44 1.32
N LYS A 253 -24.23 -16.61 2.35
CA LYS A 253 -23.33 -15.47 2.20
C LYS A 253 -21.89 -15.92 1.96
N ALA A 254 -21.41 -16.97 2.62
CA ALA A 254 -20.10 -17.53 2.37
C ALA A 254 -19.90 -17.88 0.88
N ASN A 255 -20.85 -18.60 0.30
CA ASN A 255 -20.83 -18.97 -1.11
C ASN A 255 -20.84 -17.75 -2.05
N ALA A 256 -21.62 -16.72 -1.74
CA ALA A 256 -21.66 -15.49 -2.53
C ALA A 256 -20.29 -14.77 -2.51
N GLU A 257 -19.63 -14.70 -1.36
CA GLU A 257 -18.31 -14.07 -1.22
C GLU A 257 -17.22 -14.88 -1.96
N TYR A 258 -17.21 -16.21 -1.84
CA TYR A 258 -16.27 -17.06 -2.60
C TYR A 258 -16.50 -17.00 -4.12
N ALA A 259 -17.77 -16.96 -4.57
CA ALA A 259 -18.05 -16.76 -5.99
C ALA A 259 -17.48 -15.43 -6.50
N ARG A 260 -17.64 -14.37 -5.71
CA ARG A 260 -17.07 -13.06 -6.05
C ARG A 260 -15.55 -13.08 -6.06
N ALA A 261 -14.91 -13.81 -5.14
CA ALA A 261 -13.46 -14.00 -5.14
C ALA A 261 -12.98 -14.69 -6.42
N ALA A 262 -13.68 -15.74 -6.85
CA ALA A 262 -13.35 -16.47 -8.09
C ALA A 262 -13.52 -15.62 -9.36
N GLU A 263 -14.51 -14.71 -9.41
CA GLU A 263 -14.67 -13.75 -10.52
C GLU A 263 -13.49 -12.76 -10.61
N LEU A 264 -12.94 -12.33 -9.46
CA LEU A 264 -11.84 -11.35 -9.40
C LEU A 264 -10.47 -11.96 -9.72
N ALA A 265 -10.30 -13.26 -9.46
CA ALA A 265 -9.07 -14.00 -9.72
C ALA A 265 -9.38 -15.33 -10.44
N PRO A 266 -9.88 -15.29 -11.70
CA PRO A 266 -10.28 -16.49 -12.42
C PRO A 266 -9.11 -17.45 -12.58
N GLY A 267 -9.36 -18.73 -12.35
CA GLY A 267 -8.35 -19.79 -12.45
C GLY A 267 -7.35 -19.82 -11.28
N ASN A 268 -7.55 -19.04 -10.22
CA ASN A 268 -6.76 -19.20 -9.00
C ASN A 268 -7.17 -20.48 -8.27
N PRO A 269 -6.31 -21.51 -8.23
CA PRO A 269 -6.70 -22.82 -7.70
C PRO A 269 -7.01 -22.80 -6.21
N GLU A 270 -6.36 -21.91 -5.43
CA GLU A 270 -6.62 -21.79 -4.00
C GLU A 270 -8.04 -21.28 -3.72
N ILE A 271 -8.45 -20.20 -4.37
CA ILE A 271 -9.78 -19.61 -4.21
C ILE A 271 -10.86 -20.63 -4.63
N LEU A 272 -10.66 -21.28 -5.77
CA LEU A 272 -11.58 -22.31 -6.27
C LEU A 272 -11.65 -23.51 -5.32
N PHE A 273 -10.52 -23.96 -4.78
CA PHE A 273 -10.46 -25.08 -3.85
C PHE A 273 -11.26 -24.79 -2.58
N TRP A 274 -11.03 -23.66 -1.93
CA TRP A 274 -11.74 -23.28 -0.72
C TRP A 274 -13.23 -23.01 -0.97
N HIS A 275 -13.58 -22.45 -2.14
CA HIS A 275 -14.99 -22.37 -2.55
C HIS A 275 -15.64 -23.75 -2.63
N ALA A 276 -14.98 -24.72 -3.26
CA ALA A 276 -15.49 -26.09 -3.33
C ALA A 276 -15.64 -26.74 -1.93
N VAL A 277 -14.69 -26.55 -1.04
CA VAL A 277 -14.77 -26.99 0.37
C VAL A 277 -15.98 -26.36 1.07
N THR A 278 -16.21 -25.07 0.90
CA THR A 278 -17.36 -24.35 1.44
C THR A 278 -18.69 -24.94 0.94
N LEU A 279 -18.79 -25.24 -0.34
CA LEU A 279 -19.96 -25.87 -0.92
C LEU A 279 -20.25 -27.28 -0.30
N VAL A 280 -19.18 -28.05 -0.07
CA VAL A 280 -19.35 -29.38 0.62
C VAL A 280 -19.87 -29.14 2.05
N THR A 281 -19.31 -28.20 2.78
CA THR A 281 -19.73 -27.88 4.16
C THR A 281 -21.18 -27.39 4.23
N ALA A 282 -21.62 -26.66 3.18
CA ALA A 282 -23.02 -26.23 3.01
C ALA A 282 -23.98 -27.37 2.54
N GLY A 283 -23.48 -28.57 2.29
CA GLY A 283 -24.27 -29.70 1.76
C GLY A 283 -24.48 -29.66 0.23
N GLU A 284 -23.86 -28.70 -0.47
CA GLU A 284 -24.00 -28.49 -1.92
C GLU A 284 -22.97 -29.31 -2.72
N ILE A 285 -22.87 -30.62 -2.42
CA ILE A 285 -21.83 -31.52 -2.92
C ILE A 285 -21.77 -31.51 -4.46
N GLU A 286 -22.91 -31.61 -5.14
CA GLU A 286 -22.94 -31.68 -6.61
C GLU A 286 -22.38 -30.45 -7.29
N ARG A 287 -22.52 -29.28 -6.67
CA ARG A 287 -21.92 -28.02 -7.14
C ARG A 287 -20.42 -27.94 -6.92
N SER A 288 -19.91 -28.60 -5.87
CA SER A 288 -18.48 -28.58 -5.55
C SER A 288 -17.63 -29.43 -6.50
N LEU A 289 -18.18 -30.55 -6.98
CA LEU A 289 -17.40 -31.52 -7.76
C LEU A 289 -16.77 -30.97 -9.05
N PRO A 290 -17.47 -30.20 -9.90
CA PRO A 290 -16.87 -29.63 -11.09
C PRO A 290 -15.76 -28.63 -10.74
N ILE A 291 -15.85 -27.91 -9.59
CA ILE A 291 -14.82 -26.98 -9.14
C ILE A 291 -13.58 -27.76 -8.68
N PHE A 292 -13.72 -28.82 -7.89
CA PHE A 292 -12.60 -29.70 -7.55
C PHE A 292 -11.90 -30.26 -8.79
N LYS A 293 -12.68 -30.67 -9.79
CA LYS A 293 -12.14 -31.15 -11.07
C LYS A 293 -11.26 -30.10 -11.75
N GLU A 294 -11.73 -28.84 -11.83
CA GLU A 294 -10.99 -27.74 -12.42
C GLU A 294 -9.68 -27.50 -11.65
N VAL A 295 -9.74 -27.45 -10.31
CA VAL A 295 -8.56 -27.29 -9.45
C VAL A 295 -7.55 -28.40 -9.67
N PHE A 296 -7.99 -29.68 -9.70
CA PHE A 296 -7.08 -30.82 -9.84
C PHE A 296 -6.51 -30.97 -11.24
N GLN A 297 -7.19 -30.42 -12.25
CA GLN A 297 -6.66 -30.32 -13.61
C GLN A 297 -5.58 -29.24 -13.73
N ALA A 298 -5.77 -28.11 -13.01
CA ALA A 298 -4.79 -27.05 -12.97
C ALA A 298 -3.52 -27.43 -12.19
N ASP A 299 -3.70 -28.09 -11.04
CA ASP A 299 -2.61 -28.59 -10.20
C ASP A 299 -3.09 -29.79 -9.36
N SER A 300 -2.63 -30.99 -9.74
CA SER A 300 -2.99 -32.25 -9.08
C SER A 300 -2.53 -32.37 -7.62
N SER A 301 -1.61 -31.52 -7.16
CA SER A 301 -1.12 -31.51 -5.77
C SER A 301 -2.25 -31.18 -4.77
N TRP A 302 -3.24 -30.36 -5.19
CA TRP A 302 -4.40 -30.02 -4.37
C TRP A 302 -5.24 -31.24 -3.97
N ARG A 303 -5.25 -32.31 -4.79
CA ARG A 303 -5.96 -33.55 -4.47
C ARG A 303 -5.46 -34.16 -3.16
N ALA A 304 -4.16 -34.12 -2.91
CA ALA A 304 -3.55 -34.67 -1.68
C ALA A 304 -3.95 -33.90 -0.41
N LEU A 305 -4.49 -32.68 -0.54
CA LEU A 305 -4.97 -31.88 0.58
C LEU A 305 -6.33 -32.41 1.12
N VAL A 306 -7.20 -32.90 0.24
CA VAL A 306 -8.58 -33.30 0.58
C VAL A 306 -8.67 -34.23 1.81
N PRO A 307 -7.96 -35.39 1.89
CA PRO A 307 -8.05 -36.26 3.05
C PRO A 307 -7.49 -35.64 4.32
N ARG A 308 -6.61 -34.64 4.22
CA ARG A 308 -6.03 -33.94 5.39
C ARG A 308 -7.02 -33.00 6.05
N LEU A 309 -8.01 -32.47 5.30
CA LEU A 309 -9.02 -31.56 5.80
C LEU A 309 -10.02 -32.23 6.76
N VAL A 310 -10.19 -33.55 6.66
CA VAL A 310 -11.03 -34.33 7.58
C VAL A 310 -10.49 -34.24 9.01
N ASN A 311 -9.17 -34.40 9.19
CA ASN A 311 -8.53 -34.31 10.50
C ASN A 311 -8.59 -32.91 11.14
N SER A 312 -8.90 -31.89 10.36
CA SER A 312 -9.04 -30.49 10.78
C SER A 312 -10.50 -30.04 10.87
N ASP A 313 -11.45 -30.96 10.77
CA ASP A 313 -12.90 -30.72 10.78
C ASP A 313 -13.39 -29.74 9.68
N LEU A 314 -12.60 -29.58 8.60
CA LEU A 314 -12.94 -28.75 7.45
C LEU A 314 -13.71 -29.49 6.37
N LEU A 315 -13.68 -30.83 6.39
CA LEU A 315 -14.52 -31.71 5.59
C LEU A 315 -15.12 -32.81 6.48
N PRO A 316 -16.33 -33.30 6.16
CA PRO A 316 -16.94 -34.40 6.91
C PRO A 316 -16.09 -35.68 6.86
N ASP A 317 -16.06 -36.44 7.96
CA ASP A 317 -15.49 -37.79 8.00
C ASP A 317 -16.43 -38.79 7.30
N ASP A 318 -16.57 -38.64 5.97
CA ASP A 318 -17.33 -39.50 5.08
C ASP A 318 -16.41 -40.07 3.99
N LYS A 319 -15.96 -41.29 4.17
CA LYS A 319 -15.04 -41.96 3.24
C LYS A 319 -15.54 -41.97 1.79
N LYS A 320 -16.86 -42.19 1.56
CA LYS A 320 -17.43 -42.22 0.21
C LYS A 320 -17.41 -40.84 -0.44
N LEU A 321 -17.69 -39.79 0.33
CA LEU A 321 -17.63 -38.43 -0.14
C LEU A 321 -16.17 -38.04 -0.49
N ILE A 322 -15.21 -38.36 0.37
CA ILE A 322 -13.80 -38.09 0.12
C ILE A 322 -13.29 -38.82 -1.12
N GLU A 323 -13.60 -40.11 -1.27
CA GLU A 323 -13.28 -40.88 -2.49
C GLU A 323 -13.90 -40.27 -3.75
N ARG A 324 -15.15 -39.76 -3.66
CA ARG A 324 -15.84 -39.11 -4.76
C ARG A 324 -15.21 -37.79 -5.16
N ILE A 325 -14.78 -36.95 -4.19
CA ILE A 325 -14.06 -35.71 -4.44
C ILE A 325 -12.71 -36.02 -5.09
N MET A 326 -11.95 -36.93 -4.51
CA MET A 326 -10.62 -37.32 -5.01
C MET A 326 -10.67 -37.96 -6.42
N GLY A 327 -11.81 -38.51 -6.83
CA GLY A 327 -12.02 -39.10 -8.15
C GLY A 327 -12.27 -38.10 -9.27
N GLN A 328 -12.34 -36.78 -8.96
CA GLN A 328 -12.49 -35.72 -9.97
C GLN A 328 -11.17 -35.49 -10.66
#